data_85a2663f6f76d8a581a399f872b11186
#
_entry.id   85a2663f6f76d8a581a399f872b11186
#
_cell.length_a   1.000
_cell.length_b   1.000
_cell.length_c   1.000
_cell.angle_alpha   90.00
_cell.angle_beta   90.00
_cell.angle_gamma   90.00
#
_symmetry.space_group_name_H-M   'P 1'
#
loop_
_entity.id
_entity.type
_entity.pdbx_description
1 polymer ?
#
loop_
_entity_poly.entity_id
_entity_poly.type
_entity_poly.pdbx_seq_one_letter_code
_entity_poly.pdbx_strand_id
1 'polypeptide(L)'
;MSCSGVVSLRAQSGSEHPAIDEAAKVDSTQGQEINGNSGYAVRRGTNEFGVWGGGSFQATTVFGGLHEDEARGRKFIIAAFRYGRTLAANDSMALQYTLDVVPLAVATNNITQQTTLITPTGSITTFRREATYGGGLTPLGLQLDFRNSARVKPFVHINAGGLLFAKPVPLPDAGKFAFTLEGGTGVRIFTSLRRALTLGVRLHHISNGNLSGSNRGLNQFIFYAGFSAFK
;
A
#
# COMPACT_ATOMS: atom_id res chain seq x y z
N MET A 1 -10.55 87.17 -25.00
CA MET A 1 -9.58 87.71 -24.01
C MET A 1 -8.50 86.67 -23.89
N SER A 2 -7.40 86.75 -24.71
CA SER A 2 -6.18 87.55 -24.49
C SER A 2 -5.44 87.02 -23.25
N CYS A 3 -4.24 86.56 -23.26
CA CYS A 3 -2.99 86.86 -23.93
C CYS A 3 -2.04 85.64 -23.58
N SER A 4 -1.32 84.98 -24.44
CA SER A 4 -0.03 85.39 -25.08
C SER A 4 1.11 85.51 -24.10
N GLY A 5 2.24 84.82 -24.47
CA GLY A 5 3.59 85.05 -24.02
C GLY A 5 4.37 83.74 -24.05
N VAL A 6 5.03 83.23 -25.00
CA VAL A 6 6.12 83.60 -25.94
C VAL A 6 7.48 83.64 -25.25
N VAL A 7 8.36 82.65 -25.66
CA VAL A 7 9.80 82.75 -26.01
C VAL A 7 10.76 82.77 -24.79
N SER A 8 11.87 82.00 -24.78
CA SER A 8 12.98 81.96 -25.70
C SER A 8 14.04 80.91 -25.33
N LEU A 9 14.59 80.31 -26.34
CA LEU A 9 15.85 79.60 -26.45
C LEU A 9 17.02 80.08 -25.54
N ARG A 10 17.89 79.19 -25.13
CA ARG A 10 19.27 79.13 -25.61
C ARG A 10 20.03 77.89 -25.22
N ALA A 11 20.75 77.36 -26.19
CA ALA A 11 21.70 76.28 -26.12
C ALA A 11 23.05 76.73 -25.51
N GLN A 12 23.77 75.76 -25.00
CA GLN A 12 25.23 75.51 -25.20
C GLN A 12 25.65 74.40 -24.27
N SER A 13 26.10 73.31 -24.84
CA SER A 13 27.43 72.83 -25.20
C SER A 13 28.33 72.55 -24.00
N GLY A 14 28.76 71.31 -23.92
CA GLY A 14 30.10 71.09 -23.42
C GLY A 14 30.27 69.78 -22.65
N SER A 15 31.02 68.91 -23.32
CA SER A 15 32.01 67.97 -22.81
C SER A 15 31.58 66.64 -22.21
N GLU A 16 32.00 65.73 -23.00
CA GLU A 16 32.32 64.30 -22.75
C GLU A 16 32.90 63.99 -21.38
N HIS A 17 32.38 62.94 -20.76
CA HIS A 17 33.23 61.86 -20.20
C HIS A 17 32.41 60.61 -20.02
N PRO A 18 32.90 59.42 -20.39
CA PRO A 18 32.19 58.18 -20.19
C PRO A 18 32.38 57.73 -18.74
N ALA A 19 31.35 57.86 -17.93
CA ALA A 19 31.27 57.19 -16.63
C ALA A 19 30.77 55.77 -16.88
N ILE A 20 31.59 54.84 -16.55
CA ILE A 20 31.37 53.41 -16.47
C ILE A 20 30.26 53.19 -15.46
N ASP A 21 29.06 52.97 -15.95
CA ASP A 21 27.94 52.50 -15.09
C ASP A 21 27.93 50.97 -15.20
N GLU A 22 28.83 50.38 -14.45
CA GLU A 22 28.80 48.96 -14.10
C GLU A 22 27.63 48.79 -13.11
N ALA A 23 26.40 48.86 -13.64
CA ALA A 23 25.20 48.52 -12.92
C ALA A 23 25.30 47.07 -12.51
N ALA A 24 25.66 46.87 -11.26
CA ALA A 24 25.61 45.63 -10.58
C ALA A 24 24.31 44.90 -10.93
N LYS A 25 24.43 43.90 -11.76
CA LYS A 25 23.44 42.83 -11.91
C LYS A 25 23.32 42.18 -10.51
N VAL A 26 22.42 42.67 -9.70
CA VAL A 26 21.98 41.98 -8.52
C VAL A 26 21.41 40.67 -9.05
N ASP A 27 22.28 39.68 -9.04
CA ASP A 27 21.91 38.28 -9.22
C ASP A 27 20.95 37.94 -8.05
N SER A 28 19.66 38.14 -8.31
CA SER A 28 18.60 37.65 -7.48
C SER A 28 18.52 36.13 -7.66
N THR A 29 19.58 35.45 -7.33
CA THR A 29 19.55 34.08 -6.93
C THR A 29 18.89 34.09 -5.55
N GLN A 30 17.58 34.36 -5.54
CA GLN A 30 16.75 33.93 -4.42
C GLN A 30 17.02 32.45 -4.30
N GLY A 31 17.77 32.11 -3.27
CA GLY A 31 17.95 30.74 -2.83
C GLY A 31 16.56 30.15 -2.69
N GLN A 32 16.16 29.38 -3.69
CA GLN A 32 15.08 28.45 -3.56
C GLN A 32 15.56 27.53 -2.46
N GLU A 33 15.13 27.80 -1.22
CA GLU A 33 15.17 26.80 -0.16
C GLU A 33 14.56 25.55 -0.78
N ILE A 34 15.40 24.64 -1.16
CA ILE A 34 15.02 23.29 -1.56
C ILE A 34 14.47 22.72 -0.27
N ASN A 35 13.17 22.87 -0.07
CA ASN A 35 12.42 22.24 1.00
C ASN A 35 12.72 20.75 0.84
N GLY A 36 13.63 20.21 1.65
CA GLY A 36 14.26 18.90 1.51
C GLY A 36 13.28 17.72 1.54
N ASN A 37 11.99 18.01 1.54
CA ASN A 37 10.89 17.06 1.57
C ASN A 37 10.20 16.85 0.21
N SER A 38 10.33 17.76 -0.76
CA SER A 38 9.59 17.67 -2.04
C SER A 38 10.11 16.58 -2.99
N GLY A 39 11.32 16.06 -2.76
CA GLY A 39 11.94 15.05 -3.62
C GLY A 39 11.31 13.65 -3.53
N TYR A 40 10.61 13.34 -2.47
CA TYR A 40 10.01 12.00 -2.26
C TYR A 40 8.58 11.87 -2.80
N ALA A 41 7.99 12.93 -3.33
CA ALA A 41 6.64 12.91 -3.86
C ALA A 41 6.50 11.96 -5.05
N VAL A 42 5.61 11.00 -4.96
CA VAL A 42 5.16 10.23 -6.13
C VAL A 42 4.13 11.05 -6.89
N ARG A 43 4.14 10.93 -8.22
CA ARG A 43 3.28 11.69 -9.12
C ARG A 43 2.30 10.76 -9.82
N ARG A 44 1.21 11.33 -10.36
CA ARG A 44 0.30 10.59 -11.22
C ARG A 44 1.07 9.89 -12.34
N GLY A 45 0.79 8.60 -12.56
CA GLY A 45 1.46 7.78 -13.57
C GLY A 45 2.73 7.09 -13.08
N THR A 46 3.27 7.40 -11.88
CA THR A 46 4.39 6.65 -11.30
C THR A 46 4.00 5.18 -11.11
N ASN A 47 4.86 4.29 -11.58
CA ASN A 47 4.73 2.85 -11.39
C ASN A 47 5.57 2.40 -10.19
N GLU A 48 5.03 1.45 -9.43
CA GLU A 48 5.71 0.74 -8.34
C GLU A 48 5.89 -0.72 -8.72
N PHE A 49 7.08 -1.25 -8.46
CA PHE A 49 7.39 -2.67 -8.51
C PHE A 49 7.97 -3.06 -7.16
N GLY A 50 7.36 -4.02 -6.50
CA GLY A 50 7.75 -4.38 -5.14
C GLY A 50 7.63 -5.85 -4.86
N VAL A 51 8.18 -6.23 -3.72
CA VAL A 51 8.01 -7.53 -3.09
C VAL A 51 7.63 -7.30 -1.64
N TRP A 52 6.75 -8.13 -1.12
CA TRP A 52 6.42 -8.10 0.30
C TRP A 52 6.14 -9.51 0.82
N GLY A 53 6.34 -9.70 2.12
CA GLY A 53 6.01 -10.95 2.79
C GLY A 53 5.64 -10.69 4.23
N GLY A 54 4.85 -11.58 4.78
CA GLY A 54 4.37 -11.45 6.13
C GLY A 54 3.72 -12.70 6.67
N GLY A 55 3.29 -12.62 7.94
CA GLY A 55 2.63 -13.73 8.58
C GLY A 55 1.74 -13.27 9.74
N SER A 56 0.86 -14.18 10.16
CA SER A 56 0.02 -14.03 11.34
C SER A 56 0.57 -14.86 12.49
N PHE A 57 0.30 -14.43 13.72
CA PHE A 57 0.61 -15.23 14.91
C PHE A 57 -0.49 -16.25 15.20
N GLN A 58 -1.74 -15.89 14.93
CA GLN A 58 -2.93 -16.74 15.16
C GLN A 58 -4.10 -16.26 14.29
N ALA A 59 -5.00 -17.17 13.95
CA ALA A 59 -6.30 -16.82 13.38
C ALA A 59 -7.17 -16.09 14.43
N THR A 60 -7.96 -15.13 13.98
CA THR A 60 -8.89 -14.39 14.82
C THR A 60 -10.33 -14.80 14.55
N THR A 61 -11.17 -14.78 15.58
CA THR A 61 -12.62 -15.01 15.49
C THR A 61 -13.43 -13.72 15.54
N VAL A 62 -12.76 -12.56 15.62
CA VAL A 62 -13.40 -11.24 15.86
C VAL A 62 -14.45 -10.88 14.80
N PHE A 63 -14.27 -11.28 13.55
CA PHE A 63 -15.18 -10.97 12.45
C PHE A 63 -16.03 -12.17 12.01
N GLY A 64 -16.26 -13.13 12.90
CA GLY A 64 -16.95 -14.38 12.58
C GLY A 64 -16.03 -15.39 11.89
N GLY A 65 -16.62 -16.40 11.27
CA GLY A 65 -15.90 -17.47 10.57
C GLY A 65 -15.70 -18.71 11.41
N LEU A 66 -14.45 -19.10 11.67
CA LEU A 66 -14.12 -20.31 12.43
C LEU A 66 -14.49 -20.18 13.90
N HIS A 67 -14.88 -21.29 14.52
CA HIS A 67 -14.98 -21.39 15.97
C HIS A 67 -13.59 -21.35 16.63
N GLU A 68 -13.53 -21.07 17.93
CA GLU A 68 -12.26 -20.90 18.64
C GLU A 68 -11.36 -22.13 18.58
N ASP A 69 -11.92 -23.32 18.75
CA ASP A 69 -11.22 -24.61 18.66
C ASP A 69 -10.68 -24.88 17.25
N GLU A 70 -11.44 -24.50 16.20
CA GLU A 70 -11.03 -24.57 14.80
C GLU A 70 -9.92 -23.56 14.48
N ALA A 71 -9.98 -22.35 15.02
CA ALA A 71 -9.02 -21.26 14.79
C ALA A 71 -7.70 -21.46 15.54
N ARG A 72 -7.72 -22.27 16.63
CA ARG A 72 -6.57 -22.43 17.53
C ARG A 72 -5.30 -22.88 16.82
N GLY A 73 -4.21 -22.12 17.05
CA GLY A 73 -2.88 -22.44 16.53
C GLY A 73 -2.71 -22.27 15.02
N ARG A 74 -3.72 -21.78 14.30
CA ARG A 74 -3.59 -21.51 12.86
C ARG A 74 -2.79 -20.26 12.63
N LYS A 75 -1.80 -20.36 11.73
CA LYS A 75 -1.00 -19.25 11.25
C LYS A 75 -1.08 -19.18 9.73
N PHE A 76 -0.82 -18.01 9.21
CA PHE A 76 -0.79 -17.77 7.77
C PHE A 76 0.52 -17.06 7.41
N ILE A 77 1.17 -17.53 6.37
CA ILE A 77 2.40 -16.93 5.82
C ILE A 77 2.12 -16.65 4.35
N ILE A 78 2.50 -15.47 3.90
CA ILE A 78 2.25 -15.04 2.52
C ILE A 78 3.42 -14.24 1.99
N ALA A 79 3.72 -14.40 0.71
CA ALA A 79 4.66 -13.56 -0.02
C ALA A 79 4.08 -13.20 -1.38
N ALA A 80 4.34 -11.97 -1.84
CA ALA A 80 3.80 -11.48 -3.09
C ALA A 80 4.76 -10.54 -3.82
N PHE A 81 4.61 -10.51 -5.15
CA PHE A 81 5.12 -9.48 -6.02
C PHE A 81 4.01 -8.44 -6.22
N ARG A 82 4.35 -7.17 -6.04
CA ARG A 82 3.42 -6.05 -6.21
C ARG A 82 3.72 -5.25 -7.46
N TYR A 83 2.69 -4.97 -8.21
CA TYR A 83 2.65 -3.86 -9.15
C TYR A 83 1.71 -2.78 -8.61
N GLY A 84 2.13 -1.52 -8.67
CA GLY A 84 1.33 -0.37 -8.31
C GLY A 84 1.38 0.72 -9.38
N ARG A 85 0.28 1.48 -9.54
CA ARG A 85 0.23 2.65 -10.40
C ARG A 85 -0.47 3.79 -9.71
N THR A 86 0.20 4.93 -9.59
CA THR A 86 -0.37 6.14 -9.00
C THR A 86 -1.42 6.74 -9.94
N LEU A 87 -2.67 6.75 -9.50
CA LEU A 87 -3.82 7.24 -10.25
C LEU A 87 -3.99 8.75 -10.10
N ALA A 88 -3.79 9.27 -8.89
CA ALA A 88 -3.87 10.67 -8.55
C ALA A 88 -2.87 10.99 -7.42
N ALA A 89 -2.30 12.18 -7.43
CA ALA A 89 -1.39 12.62 -6.38
C ALA A 89 -1.36 14.15 -6.29
N ASN A 90 -1.19 14.64 -5.06
CA ASN A 90 -0.80 15.99 -4.70
C ASN A 90 0.27 15.93 -3.59
N ASP A 91 0.67 17.04 -3.02
CA ASP A 91 1.72 17.09 -1.99
C ASP A 91 1.31 16.39 -0.68
N SER A 92 0.02 16.32 -0.40
CA SER A 92 -0.52 15.73 0.83
C SER A 92 -0.84 14.25 0.70
N MET A 93 -1.33 13.80 -0.46
CA MET A 93 -1.84 12.44 -0.66
C MET A 93 -1.52 11.89 -2.04
N ALA A 94 -1.41 10.55 -2.13
CA ALA A 94 -1.32 9.83 -3.40
C ALA A 94 -2.23 8.61 -3.36
N LEU A 95 -3.12 8.48 -4.36
CA LEU A 95 -3.97 7.32 -4.57
C LEU A 95 -3.31 6.40 -5.59
N GLN A 96 -3.16 5.14 -5.23
CA GLN A 96 -2.51 4.13 -6.05
C GLN A 96 -3.42 2.92 -6.25
N TYR A 97 -3.52 2.44 -7.48
CA TYR A 97 -3.99 1.11 -7.80
C TYR A 97 -2.89 0.11 -7.50
N THR A 98 -3.22 -1.05 -6.93
CA THR A 98 -2.27 -2.13 -6.66
C THR A 98 -2.80 -3.48 -7.16
N LEU A 99 -1.86 -4.30 -7.64
CA LEU A 99 -2.05 -5.69 -8.03
C LEU A 99 -0.94 -6.51 -7.39
N ASP A 100 -1.32 -7.57 -6.64
CA ASP A 100 -0.36 -8.48 -6.06
C ASP A 100 -0.48 -9.87 -6.71
N VAL A 101 0.66 -10.40 -7.19
CA VAL A 101 0.80 -11.81 -7.57
C VAL A 101 1.35 -12.54 -6.35
N VAL A 102 0.64 -13.55 -5.88
CA VAL A 102 0.95 -14.30 -4.67
C VAL A 102 1.50 -15.68 -5.05
N PRO A 103 2.83 -15.85 -5.19
CA PRO A 103 3.42 -17.16 -5.47
C PRO A 103 3.38 -18.10 -4.28
N LEU A 104 3.25 -17.58 -3.07
CA LEU A 104 3.27 -18.38 -1.85
C LEU A 104 2.23 -17.90 -0.84
N ALA A 105 1.34 -18.80 -0.47
CA ALA A 105 0.44 -18.69 0.67
C ALA A 105 0.47 -20.01 1.44
N VAL A 106 0.73 -19.97 2.74
CA VAL A 106 0.82 -21.17 3.60
C VAL A 106 -0.17 -21.02 4.74
N ALA A 107 -1.16 -21.90 4.82
CA ALA A 107 -2.04 -22.03 5.97
C ALA A 107 -1.55 -23.20 6.84
N THR A 108 -1.01 -22.88 8.03
CA THR A 108 -0.57 -23.91 8.98
C THR A 108 -1.72 -24.39 9.85
N ASN A 109 -1.63 -25.58 10.42
CA ASN A 109 -2.68 -26.18 11.24
C ASN A 109 -4.06 -26.15 10.58
N ASN A 110 -4.08 -26.26 9.24
CA ASN A 110 -5.33 -26.37 8.48
C ASN A 110 -6.01 -27.70 8.78
N ILE A 111 -7.33 -27.69 9.03
CA ILE A 111 -8.10 -28.92 9.30
C ILE A 111 -8.32 -29.64 7.98
N THR A 112 -7.74 -30.83 7.84
CA THR A 112 -7.87 -31.66 6.66
C THR A 112 -8.87 -32.79 6.84
N GLN A 113 -9.19 -33.13 8.11
CA GLN A 113 -10.20 -34.12 8.46
C GLN A 113 -10.82 -33.75 9.81
N GLN A 114 -12.13 -33.95 9.92
CA GLN A 114 -12.89 -33.80 11.15
C GLN A 114 -13.67 -35.10 11.40
N THR A 115 -13.54 -35.65 12.60
CA THR A 115 -14.25 -36.86 13.01
C THR A 115 -14.98 -36.55 14.28
N THR A 116 -16.31 -36.77 14.29
CA THR A 116 -17.17 -36.62 15.46
C THR A 116 -17.65 -37.97 15.91
N LEU A 117 -17.31 -38.35 17.13
CA LEU A 117 -17.80 -39.55 17.79
C LEU A 117 -18.97 -39.14 18.71
N ILE A 118 -20.14 -39.74 18.48
CA ILE A 118 -21.32 -39.55 19.34
C ILE A 118 -21.27 -40.62 20.44
N THR A 119 -21.31 -40.18 21.68
CA THR A 119 -21.37 -41.05 22.87
C THR A 119 -22.67 -40.84 23.59
N PRO A 120 -23.09 -41.77 24.50
CA PRO A 120 -24.31 -41.61 25.29
C PRO A 120 -24.34 -40.36 26.18
N THR A 121 -23.14 -39.79 26.48
CA THR A 121 -22.98 -38.62 27.37
C THR A 121 -22.63 -37.33 26.59
N GLY A 122 -22.54 -37.39 25.26
CA GLY A 122 -22.19 -36.19 24.44
C GLY A 122 -21.50 -36.55 23.14
N SER A 123 -20.82 -35.58 22.54
CA SER A 123 -20.02 -35.76 21.32
C SER A 123 -18.57 -35.31 21.52
N ILE A 124 -17.66 -36.07 20.93
CA ILE A 124 -16.23 -35.75 20.92
C ILE A 124 -15.79 -35.49 19.46
N THR A 125 -15.32 -34.27 19.16
CA THR A 125 -14.81 -33.92 17.84
C THR A 125 -13.28 -33.86 17.85
N THR A 126 -12.68 -34.60 16.95
CA THR A 126 -11.23 -34.61 16.72
C THR A 126 -10.87 -34.03 15.37
N PHE A 127 -9.76 -33.33 15.31
CA PHE A 127 -9.25 -32.69 14.08
C PHE A 127 -7.90 -33.23 13.68
N ARG A 128 -7.77 -33.65 12.43
CA ARG A 128 -6.45 -33.83 11.79
C ARG A 128 -6.03 -32.51 11.18
N ARG A 129 -4.83 -32.03 11.55
CA ARG A 129 -4.30 -30.73 11.14
C ARG A 129 -3.01 -30.89 10.35
N GLU A 130 -2.90 -30.19 9.24
CA GLU A 130 -1.74 -30.20 8.36
C GLU A 130 -1.51 -28.81 7.76
N ALA A 131 -0.28 -28.52 7.31
CA ALA A 131 -0.04 -27.34 6.51
C ALA A 131 -0.56 -27.54 5.08
N THR A 132 -1.06 -26.46 4.46
CA THR A 132 -1.37 -26.45 3.03
C THR A 132 -0.76 -25.22 2.37
N TYR A 133 -0.40 -25.38 1.10
CA TYR A 133 0.24 -24.36 0.29
C TYR A 133 -0.72 -23.91 -0.80
N GLY A 134 -0.62 -22.65 -1.17
CA GLY A 134 -1.40 -22.07 -2.25
C GLY A 134 -0.67 -20.89 -2.87
N GLY A 135 -1.30 -20.34 -3.88
CA GLY A 135 -0.91 -19.11 -4.54
C GLY A 135 -2.09 -18.47 -5.23
N GLY A 136 -1.92 -17.29 -5.78
CA GLY A 136 -3.03 -16.60 -6.42
C GLY A 136 -2.72 -15.18 -6.85
N LEU A 137 -3.79 -14.40 -6.92
CA LEU A 137 -3.76 -13.05 -7.45
C LEU A 137 -4.74 -12.17 -6.67
N THR A 138 -4.32 -10.96 -6.31
CA THR A 138 -5.21 -9.91 -5.80
C THR A 138 -5.19 -8.72 -6.77
N PRO A 139 -6.01 -8.77 -7.84
CA PRO A 139 -5.98 -7.80 -8.92
C PRO A 139 -6.66 -6.49 -8.58
N LEU A 140 -7.47 -6.44 -7.53
CA LEU A 140 -8.25 -5.28 -7.15
C LEU A 140 -7.69 -4.71 -5.85
N GLY A 141 -6.79 -3.74 -5.97
CA GLY A 141 -6.21 -3.08 -4.82
C GLY A 141 -6.22 -1.56 -4.97
N LEU A 142 -6.47 -0.87 -3.86
CA LEU A 142 -6.33 0.58 -3.71
C LEU A 142 -5.52 0.88 -2.46
N GLN A 143 -4.55 1.78 -2.59
CA GLN A 143 -3.76 2.30 -1.49
C GLN A 143 -3.77 3.82 -1.50
N LEU A 144 -4.00 4.43 -0.35
CA LEU A 144 -3.93 5.87 -0.14
C LEU A 144 -2.76 6.18 0.78
N ASP A 145 -1.72 6.79 0.22
CA ASP A 145 -0.57 7.31 0.96
C ASP A 145 -0.86 8.73 1.42
N PHE A 146 -0.55 9.04 2.68
CA PHE A 146 -0.60 10.38 3.26
C PHE A 146 0.78 11.00 3.31
N ARG A 147 0.86 12.35 3.42
CA ARG A 147 2.14 13.09 3.46
C ARG A 147 3.03 12.78 2.25
N ASN A 148 2.44 12.86 1.06
CA ASN A 148 3.11 12.40 -0.18
C ASN A 148 4.49 13.04 -0.44
N SER A 149 4.74 14.27 0.00
CA SER A 149 6.05 14.92 -0.11
C SER A 149 7.06 14.45 0.93
N ALA A 150 6.63 13.77 2.00
CA ALA A 150 7.50 13.35 3.08
C ALA A 150 8.23 12.04 2.77
N ARG A 151 9.39 11.86 3.42
CA ARG A 151 10.16 10.61 3.38
C ARG A 151 9.41 9.43 4.02
N VAL A 152 8.61 9.69 5.07
CA VAL A 152 7.79 8.70 5.76
C VAL A 152 6.33 8.97 5.46
N LYS A 153 5.67 8.02 4.81
CA LYS A 153 4.28 8.11 4.36
C LYS A 153 3.43 7.06 5.05
N PRO A 154 2.58 7.44 6.00
CA PRO A 154 1.51 6.56 6.46
C PRO A 154 0.58 6.23 5.30
N PHE A 155 -0.01 5.04 5.30
CA PHE A 155 -0.98 4.64 4.28
C PHE A 155 -2.09 3.77 4.86
N VAL A 156 -3.19 3.71 4.13
CA VAL A 156 -4.25 2.70 4.26
C VAL A 156 -4.44 2.00 2.92
N HIS A 157 -4.87 0.74 2.95
CA HIS A 157 -5.13 0.00 1.71
C HIS A 157 -6.28 -0.99 1.88
N ILE A 158 -6.88 -1.34 0.74
CA ILE A 158 -7.82 -2.44 0.59
C ILE A 158 -7.42 -3.25 -0.65
N ASN A 159 -7.53 -4.58 -0.58
CA ASN A 159 -7.28 -5.46 -1.72
C ASN A 159 -8.32 -6.58 -1.76
N ALA A 160 -8.63 -7.06 -2.96
CA ALA A 160 -9.50 -8.21 -3.17
C ALA A 160 -8.95 -9.10 -4.28
N GLY A 161 -9.15 -10.43 -4.14
CA GLY A 161 -8.66 -11.39 -5.11
C GLY A 161 -9.03 -12.81 -4.77
N GLY A 162 -8.17 -13.75 -5.18
CA GLY A 162 -8.37 -15.17 -4.94
C GLY A 162 -7.06 -15.94 -4.77
N LEU A 163 -7.13 -16.99 -3.97
CA LEU A 163 -6.07 -17.96 -3.73
C LEU A 163 -6.55 -19.36 -4.07
N LEU A 164 -5.68 -20.17 -4.65
CA LEU A 164 -5.89 -21.59 -4.90
C LEU A 164 -4.92 -22.39 -4.04
N PHE A 165 -5.44 -23.29 -3.21
CA PHE A 165 -4.67 -24.13 -2.31
C PHE A 165 -4.58 -25.58 -2.78
N ALA A 166 -3.55 -26.27 -2.38
CA ALA A 166 -3.38 -27.71 -2.66
C ALA A 166 -4.44 -28.57 -1.95
N LYS A 167 -4.87 -28.14 -0.76
CA LYS A 167 -5.94 -28.79 0.04
C LYS A 167 -7.04 -27.76 0.37
N PRO A 168 -8.29 -28.19 0.68
CA PRO A 168 -9.34 -27.28 1.12
C PRO A 168 -8.93 -26.39 2.28
N VAL A 169 -9.36 -25.12 2.29
CA VAL A 169 -9.11 -24.10 3.33
C VAL A 169 -10.38 -23.30 3.56
N PRO A 170 -10.78 -23.06 4.80
CA PRO A 170 -10.15 -23.43 6.07
C PRO A 170 -10.57 -24.81 6.59
N LEU A 171 -11.62 -25.42 6.07
CA LEU A 171 -12.20 -26.69 6.51
C LEU A 171 -12.18 -27.71 5.37
N PRO A 172 -12.34 -29.03 5.67
CA PRO A 172 -12.29 -30.09 4.67
C PRO A 172 -13.30 -29.94 3.53
N ASP A 173 -14.46 -29.35 3.82
CA ASP A 173 -15.57 -29.12 2.88
C ASP A 173 -15.59 -27.72 2.26
N ALA A 174 -14.63 -26.85 2.61
CA ALA A 174 -14.62 -25.46 2.15
C ALA A 174 -14.10 -25.26 0.71
N GLY A 175 -13.56 -26.31 0.08
CA GLY A 175 -12.96 -26.21 -1.24
C GLY A 175 -11.52 -25.69 -1.24
N LYS A 176 -10.88 -25.78 -2.42
CA LYS A 176 -9.46 -25.37 -2.60
C LYS A 176 -9.32 -23.92 -3.05
N PHE A 177 -10.32 -23.37 -3.70
CA PHE A 177 -10.35 -21.98 -4.10
C PHE A 177 -10.98 -21.13 -3.00
N ALA A 178 -10.34 -20.00 -2.71
CA ALA A 178 -10.84 -19.02 -1.75
C ALA A 178 -10.71 -17.60 -2.29
N PHE A 179 -11.75 -16.80 -2.13
CA PHE A 179 -11.67 -15.36 -2.28
C PHE A 179 -10.88 -14.77 -1.12
N THR A 180 -10.15 -13.68 -1.38
CA THR A 180 -9.48 -12.90 -0.35
C THR A 180 -10.01 -11.48 -0.35
N LEU A 181 -10.19 -10.95 0.87
CA LEU A 181 -10.46 -9.53 1.10
C LEU A 181 -9.50 -9.05 2.19
N GLU A 182 -8.80 -7.96 1.91
CA GLU A 182 -7.79 -7.42 2.81
C GLU A 182 -8.06 -5.94 3.05
N GLY A 183 -7.84 -5.50 4.28
CA GLY A 183 -7.84 -4.10 4.66
C GLY A 183 -6.74 -3.85 5.68
N GLY A 184 -5.97 -2.78 5.52
CA GLY A 184 -4.84 -2.57 6.41
C GLY A 184 -4.25 -1.17 6.36
N THR A 185 -3.20 -1.02 7.16
CA THR A 185 -2.47 0.24 7.31
C THR A 185 -0.98 -0.04 7.50
N GLY A 186 -0.17 0.99 7.32
CA GLY A 186 1.26 0.88 7.52
C GLY A 186 1.99 2.19 7.27
N VAL A 187 3.30 2.06 7.16
CA VAL A 187 4.19 3.16 6.81
C VAL A 187 5.10 2.74 5.67
N ARG A 188 5.29 3.65 4.73
CA ARG A 188 6.25 3.56 3.64
C ARG A 188 7.40 4.53 3.93
N ILE A 189 8.63 4.02 3.97
CA ILE A 189 9.84 4.77 4.31
C ILE A 189 10.73 4.81 3.08
N PHE A 190 10.84 5.96 2.44
CA PHE A 190 11.70 6.13 1.28
C PHE A 190 13.17 6.13 1.71
N THR A 191 13.93 5.16 1.22
CA THR A 191 15.38 5.04 1.41
C THR A 191 16.16 5.85 0.38
N SER A 192 15.55 6.10 -0.79
CA SER A 192 15.99 7.02 -1.83
C SER A 192 14.78 7.58 -2.57
N LEU A 193 14.99 8.48 -3.55
CA LEU A 193 13.89 9.06 -4.34
C LEU A 193 13.05 8.02 -5.10
N ARG A 194 13.58 6.82 -5.30
CA ARG A 194 12.94 5.76 -6.10
C ARG A 194 12.82 4.42 -5.37
N ARG A 195 13.15 4.34 -4.09
CA ARG A 195 13.11 3.08 -3.32
C ARG A 195 12.51 3.31 -1.96
N ALA A 196 11.66 2.40 -1.53
CA ALA A 196 11.04 2.46 -0.22
C ALA A 196 10.97 1.09 0.45
N LEU A 197 11.05 1.11 1.78
CA LEU A 197 10.66 0.01 2.65
C LEU A 197 9.23 0.24 3.11
N THR A 198 8.48 -0.83 3.26
CA THR A 198 7.11 -0.81 3.75
C THR A 198 7.01 -1.71 4.97
N LEU A 199 6.35 -1.22 6.02
CA LEU A 199 5.96 -2.00 7.20
C LEU A 199 4.47 -1.80 7.43
N GLY A 200 3.74 -2.86 7.69
CA GLY A 200 2.30 -2.75 7.88
C GLY A 200 1.65 -3.92 8.57
N VAL A 201 0.37 -3.73 8.84
CA VAL A 201 -0.55 -4.75 9.32
C VAL A 201 -1.80 -4.73 8.46
N ARG A 202 -2.33 -5.91 8.15
CA ARG A 202 -3.60 -6.07 7.42
C ARG A 202 -4.46 -7.14 8.07
N LEU A 203 -5.76 -6.92 8.09
CA LEU A 203 -6.73 -7.97 8.26
C LEU A 203 -6.87 -8.68 6.92
N HIS A 204 -6.66 -9.98 6.89
CA HIS A 204 -6.78 -10.83 5.73
C HIS A 204 -7.91 -11.83 5.97
N HIS A 205 -8.97 -11.72 5.19
CA HIS A 205 -10.13 -12.61 5.20
C HIS A 205 -10.05 -13.55 4.00
N ILE A 206 -10.26 -14.84 4.25
CA ILE A 206 -10.36 -15.87 3.21
C ILE A 206 -11.71 -16.56 3.38
N SER A 207 -12.47 -16.71 2.29
CA SER A 207 -13.73 -17.47 2.25
C SER A 207 -13.96 -18.03 0.85
N ASN A 208 -14.77 -19.09 0.73
CA ASN A 208 -15.09 -19.67 -0.57
C ASN A 208 -16.30 -19.02 -1.27
N GLY A 209 -16.93 -18.00 -0.68
CA GLY A 209 -18.08 -17.31 -1.27
C GLY A 209 -19.31 -18.22 -1.49
N ASN A 210 -19.49 -19.25 -0.69
CA ASN A 210 -20.55 -20.29 -0.85
C ASN A 210 -20.41 -21.17 -2.10
N LEU A 211 -19.20 -21.26 -2.69
CA LEU A 211 -18.97 -22.13 -3.84
C LEU A 211 -18.81 -23.61 -3.47
N SER A 212 -18.73 -23.95 -2.17
CA SER A 212 -18.62 -25.32 -1.65
C SER A 212 -19.29 -25.43 -0.27
N GLY A 213 -19.31 -26.63 0.32
CA GLY A 213 -20.16 -27.01 1.45
C GLY A 213 -20.14 -26.12 2.68
N SER A 214 -18.97 -25.59 3.09
CA SER A 214 -18.87 -24.65 4.21
C SER A 214 -18.22 -23.35 3.79
N ASN A 215 -18.86 -22.24 4.12
CA ASN A 215 -18.32 -20.88 3.88
C ASN A 215 -17.87 -20.21 5.19
N ARG A 216 -17.27 -20.96 6.09
CA ARG A 216 -16.64 -20.36 7.27
C ARG A 216 -15.35 -19.65 6.86
N GLY A 217 -15.28 -18.33 7.12
CA GLY A 217 -14.12 -17.54 6.79
C GLY A 217 -12.94 -17.78 7.73
N LEU A 218 -11.73 -17.64 7.22
CA LEU A 218 -10.50 -17.59 8.00
C LEU A 218 -10.01 -16.14 8.05
N ASN A 219 -9.98 -15.56 9.24
CA ASN A 219 -9.55 -14.19 9.49
C ASN A 219 -8.18 -14.18 10.16
N GLN A 220 -7.27 -13.32 9.68
CA GLN A 220 -5.89 -13.23 10.15
C GLN A 220 -5.43 -11.78 10.18
N PHE A 221 -4.73 -11.41 11.26
CA PHE A 221 -3.92 -10.18 11.24
C PHE A 221 -2.53 -10.53 10.76
N ILE A 222 -2.17 -10.07 9.56
CA ILE A 222 -0.87 -10.30 8.94
C ILE A 222 0.01 -9.07 9.16
N PHE A 223 1.15 -9.26 9.83
CA PHE A 223 2.22 -8.28 9.90
C PHE A 223 3.16 -8.53 8.74
N TYR A 224 3.52 -7.49 8.01
CA TYR A 224 4.31 -7.64 6.80
C TYR A 224 5.36 -6.55 6.63
N ALA A 225 6.39 -6.90 5.90
CA ALA A 225 7.41 -5.99 5.42
C ALA A 225 7.56 -6.12 3.91
N GLY A 226 7.97 -5.04 3.25
CA GLY A 226 8.17 -5.04 1.80
C GLY A 226 9.24 -4.04 1.37
N PHE A 227 9.66 -4.21 0.13
CA PHE A 227 10.55 -3.30 -0.57
C PHE A 227 9.97 -2.98 -1.95
N SER A 228 10.04 -1.71 -2.33
CA SER A 228 9.51 -1.23 -3.61
C SER A 228 10.49 -0.31 -4.33
N ALA A 229 10.47 -0.38 -5.67
CA ALA A 229 11.12 0.54 -6.57
C ALA A 229 10.06 1.31 -7.38
N PHE A 230 10.27 2.61 -7.57
CA PHE A 230 9.37 3.54 -8.27
C PHE A 230 10.00 4.02 -9.58
N LYS A 231 9.17 4.04 -10.64
CA LYS A 231 9.60 4.44 -11.99
C LYS A 231 8.57 5.34 -12.69
#